data_27c066f07f9890232e46e5b483ff5721
#
_entry.id   27c066f07f9890232e46e5b483ff5721
#
_cell.length_a   1.000
_cell.length_b   1.000
_cell.length_c   1.000
_cell.angle_alpha   90.00
_cell.angle_beta   90.00
_cell.angle_gamma   90.00
#
_symmetry.space_group_name_H-M   'P 1'
#
loop_
_entity.id
_entity.type
_entity.pdbx_description
1 polymer ?
#
loop_
_entity_poly.entity_id
_entity_poly.type
_entity_poly.pdbx_seq_one_letter_code
_entity_poly.pdbx_strand_id
1 'polypeptide(L)'
;MSLPGLARPTGEFFPEKSNSVDITLANTTVTVRFNGGSLGAAGGSAEEAAGKYGPIALYVGGTGTAHFKDVAYADLNGRRFEAETTSPNFRAQRINEFYYSYSSAIADVNRDGNPDVIAGPYYYLGPQFTVGRQLYAGVTYNPTSEWPQAAMVQLAYDFTGDGWPDVLNMSGNAGNGTGTLFVNPKGENRRWDSFVVMQPPDGVVGNEETLLKDIDGDGKPEIIHTGQNTLRYSKPDPNNPTGSWLVTTISEAGPWGVNISHGMGVGDIDGDGLKDYVTAYGWWKQPAKGSDDKLWKYHPVEFARWGASQGGAGGAEMGIYDVNGDKLNDVVTALEGHGFGLAWHEQKRDAAGTISFVRHTIMDGFLDRNAGGVTFTQPHAMTFADIDMDGIPDLITGKRHHSHFQYTDPDNWGAPVLYVYKVARNPKADGGAEFVPELVHNRSGVGSHIDVGDLNKDGTIDIVTSGPSGTFVFFNQVKRRKAS
;
A
#
# COMPACT_ATOMS: atom_id res chain seq x y z
N MET A 1 -26.12 15.30 -4.32
CA MET A 1 -27.23 14.34 -4.58
C MET A 1 -28.48 14.89 -3.92
N SER A 2 -29.50 15.25 -4.65
CA SER A 2 -30.80 15.52 -4.05
C SER A 2 -31.44 14.16 -3.82
N LEU A 3 -31.65 13.77 -2.59
CA LEU A 3 -32.41 12.56 -2.27
C LEU A 3 -33.88 12.85 -2.59
N PRO A 4 -34.48 12.23 -3.62
CA PRO A 4 -35.88 12.37 -3.90
C PRO A 4 -36.69 11.83 -2.72
N GLY A 5 -37.59 12.62 -2.14
CA GLY A 5 -38.49 12.18 -1.08
C GLY A 5 -38.12 12.65 0.34
N LEU A 6 -37.07 13.44 0.52
CA LEU A 6 -36.86 14.09 1.82
C LEU A 6 -37.92 15.19 2.05
N ALA A 7 -38.72 15.03 3.11
CA ALA A 7 -39.57 16.08 3.58
C ALA A 7 -38.73 17.29 4.02
N ARG A 8 -39.25 18.52 3.79
CA ARG A 8 -38.56 19.73 4.27
C ARG A 8 -38.55 19.73 5.81
N PRO A 9 -37.42 20.07 6.43
CA PRO A 9 -37.36 20.19 7.89
C PRO A 9 -38.34 21.33 8.33
N THR A 10 -39.03 21.05 9.40
CA THR A 10 -39.88 22.06 10.05
C THR A 10 -39.02 22.83 11.05
N GLY A 11 -38.65 24.04 10.73
CA GLY A 11 -37.91 24.95 11.62
C GLY A 11 -37.98 26.37 11.10
N GLU A 12 -37.85 27.33 11.97
CA GLU A 12 -37.84 28.74 11.56
C GLU A 12 -36.51 29.08 10.89
N PHE A 13 -36.54 29.62 9.70
CA PHE A 13 -35.37 30.10 8.97
C PHE A 13 -35.10 31.56 9.29
N PHE A 14 -33.90 31.87 9.68
CA PHE A 14 -33.44 33.22 9.98
C PHE A 14 -32.54 33.73 8.85
N PRO A 15 -33.06 34.56 7.92
CA PRO A 15 -32.32 35.00 6.74
C PRO A 15 -31.09 35.86 7.06
N GLU A 16 -31.11 36.58 8.16
CA GLU A 16 -30.03 37.50 8.57
C GLU A 16 -29.14 36.95 9.66
N LYS A 17 -29.29 35.66 10.03
CA LYS A 17 -28.53 35.01 11.09
C LYS A 17 -27.99 33.66 10.64
N SER A 18 -27.05 33.12 11.43
CA SER A 18 -26.64 31.73 11.24
C SER A 18 -27.78 30.78 11.55
N ASN A 19 -27.99 29.83 10.67
CA ASN A 19 -28.91 28.72 10.84
C ASN A 19 -28.09 27.44 11.08
N SER A 20 -28.55 26.56 11.98
CA SER A 20 -27.94 25.24 12.19
C SER A 20 -28.71 24.13 11.52
N VAL A 21 -27.99 23.16 10.97
CA VAL A 21 -28.60 21.96 10.39
C VAL A 21 -27.86 20.76 10.99
N ASP A 22 -28.61 19.88 11.66
CA ASP A 22 -28.12 18.60 12.14
C ASP A 22 -28.71 17.49 11.27
N ILE A 23 -27.86 16.69 10.65
CA ILE A 23 -28.26 15.57 9.81
C ILE A 23 -27.76 14.29 10.48
N THR A 24 -28.68 13.36 10.75
CA THR A 24 -28.32 12.05 11.28
C THR A 24 -28.69 10.97 10.27
N LEU A 25 -27.74 10.15 9.88
CA LEU A 25 -27.95 8.93 9.12
C LEU A 25 -27.79 7.73 10.07
N ALA A 26 -28.87 7.00 10.29
CA ALA A 26 -28.88 5.79 11.10
C ALA A 26 -29.43 4.63 10.26
N ASN A 27 -28.60 3.64 9.97
CA ASN A 27 -28.89 2.61 8.97
C ASN A 27 -29.28 3.24 7.62
N THR A 28 -30.50 3.05 7.18
CA THR A 28 -31.06 3.64 5.95
C THR A 28 -31.87 4.90 6.19
N THR A 29 -32.01 5.34 7.45
CA THR A 29 -32.87 6.47 7.81
C THR A 29 -32.07 7.74 7.95
N VAL A 30 -32.44 8.76 7.19
CA VAL A 30 -31.90 10.13 7.31
C VAL A 30 -32.86 10.98 8.11
N THR A 31 -32.40 11.61 9.17
CA THR A 31 -33.16 12.60 9.92
C THR A 31 -32.47 13.94 9.88
N VAL A 32 -33.24 15.00 9.71
CA VAL A 32 -32.73 16.38 9.61
C VAL A 32 -33.40 17.27 10.67
N ARG A 33 -32.58 17.96 11.46
CA ARG A 33 -33.05 19.04 12.34
C ARG A 33 -32.57 20.40 11.81
N PHE A 34 -33.41 21.37 11.91
CA PHE A 34 -33.09 22.73 11.52
C PHE A 34 -33.34 23.68 12.68
N ASN A 35 -32.31 24.45 13.06
CA ASN A 35 -32.35 25.39 14.19
C ASN A 35 -32.86 24.78 15.51
N GLY A 36 -32.47 23.53 15.81
CA GLY A 36 -32.89 22.84 17.04
C GLY A 36 -34.36 22.45 17.11
N GLY A 37 -35.11 22.67 16.03
CA GLY A 37 -36.54 22.29 15.95
C GLY A 37 -36.74 20.80 16.20
N SER A 38 -37.92 20.45 16.73
CA SER A 38 -38.26 19.02 16.91
C SER A 38 -38.12 18.27 15.60
N LEU A 39 -37.73 17.02 15.65
CA LEU A 39 -37.75 16.07 14.54
C LEU A 39 -39.20 16.01 13.97
N GLY A 40 -39.59 17.02 13.27
CA GLY A 40 -40.71 16.90 12.35
C GLY A 40 -40.27 15.95 11.25
N ALA A 41 -41.16 15.23 10.63
CA ALA A 41 -40.98 14.12 9.69
C ALA A 41 -40.08 14.44 8.45
N ALA A 42 -39.03 15.22 8.62
CA ALA A 42 -37.97 15.39 7.65
C ALA A 42 -37.05 14.18 7.75
N GLY A 43 -37.39 13.14 7.08
CA GLY A 43 -36.61 11.93 7.00
C GLY A 43 -36.97 11.21 5.72
N GLY A 44 -36.06 10.41 5.24
CA GLY A 44 -36.21 9.62 4.04
C GLY A 44 -35.43 8.34 4.18
N SER A 45 -35.65 7.42 3.26
CA SER A 45 -34.81 6.24 3.11
C SER A 45 -33.61 6.60 2.23
N ALA A 46 -32.44 6.19 2.64
CA ALA A 46 -31.21 6.30 1.89
C ALA A 46 -30.67 4.90 1.54
N GLU A 47 -31.54 4.02 1.07
CA GLU A 47 -31.20 2.61 0.77
C GLU A 47 -29.99 2.51 -0.17
N GLU A 48 -29.90 3.36 -1.16
CA GLU A 48 -28.76 3.40 -2.07
C GLU A 48 -27.44 3.81 -1.39
N ALA A 49 -27.53 4.49 -0.23
CA ALA A 49 -26.37 4.91 0.54
C ALA A 49 -26.10 4.00 1.76
N ALA A 50 -26.95 3.03 2.03
CA ALA A 50 -26.77 2.12 3.15
C ALA A 50 -25.49 1.30 2.98
N GLY A 51 -24.58 1.41 3.96
CA GLY A 51 -23.29 0.73 3.95
C GLY A 51 -22.30 1.30 2.90
N LYS A 52 -22.58 2.44 2.31
CA LYS A 52 -21.67 3.11 1.37
C LYS A 52 -20.92 4.24 2.06
N TYR A 53 -19.64 4.35 1.75
CA TYR A 53 -18.81 5.48 2.14
C TYR A 53 -18.78 6.51 1.01
N GLY A 54 -18.78 7.79 1.37
CA GLY A 54 -18.69 8.84 0.39
C GLY A 54 -18.45 10.20 1.04
N PRO A 55 -18.11 11.20 0.24
CA PRO A 55 -17.87 12.54 0.73
C PRO A 55 -19.15 13.17 1.28
N ILE A 56 -19.00 13.97 2.32
CA ILE A 56 -20.02 14.94 2.71
C ILE A 56 -19.81 16.16 1.82
N ALA A 57 -20.77 16.46 0.96
CA ALA A 57 -20.72 17.63 0.09
C ALA A 57 -21.80 18.63 0.50
N LEU A 58 -21.39 19.89 0.63
CA LEU A 58 -22.31 21.00 0.82
C LEU A 58 -22.59 21.62 -0.55
N TYR A 59 -23.85 21.60 -0.95
CA TYR A 59 -24.27 22.11 -2.25
C TYR A 59 -25.22 23.31 -2.11
N VAL A 60 -24.95 24.35 -2.87
CA VAL A 60 -25.82 25.52 -2.99
C VAL A 60 -26.38 25.57 -4.40
N GLY A 61 -27.71 25.38 -4.52
CA GLY A 61 -28.41 25.51 -5.78
C GLY A 61 -29.06 26.88 -5.93
N GLY A 62 -29.28 27.32 -7.16
CA GLY A 62 -29.94 28.61 -7.49
C GLY A 62 -28.97 29.77 -7.65
N THR A 63 -29.48 30.97 -7.58
CA THR A 63 -28.71 32.21 -7.71
C THR A 63 -28.56 32.87 -6.34
N GLY A 64 -27.44 32.66 -5.70
CA GLY A 64 -27.17 33.23 -4.38
C GLY A 64 -25.86 32.74 -3.81
N THR A 65 -25.45 33.37 -2.71
CA THR A 65 -24.23 32.97 -1.97
C THR A 65 -24.66 32.41 -0.62
N ALA A 66 -24.14 31.25 -0.25
CA ALA A 66 -24.27 30.71 1.09
C ALA A 66 -22.88 30.54 1.72
N HIS A 67 -22.77 30.82 3.00
CA HIS A 67 -21.57 30.64 3.77
C HIS A 67 -21.80 29.50 4.78
N PHE A 68 -20.93 28.54 4.77
CA PHE A 68 -20.91 27.45 5.74
C PHE A 68 -19.78 27.68 6.74
N LYS A 69 -20.05 27.44 7.99
CA LYS A 69 -19.06 27.49 9.08
C LYS A 69 -19.36 26.40 10.09
N ASP A 70 -18.39 26.10 10.93
CA ASP A 70 -18.53 25.14 12.02
C ASP A 70 -19.04 23.76 11.54
N VAL A 71 -18.58 23.34 10.35
CA VAL A 71 -18.93 22.04 9.80
C VAL A 71 -18.21 20.95 10.58
N ALA A 72 -18.96 20.08 11.22
CA ALA A 72 -18.44 18.95 11.98
C ALA A 72 -19.22 17.68 11.65
N TYR A 73 -18.59 16.54 11.75
CA TYR A 73 -19.27 15.25 11.67
C TYR A 73 -18.89 14.37 12.87
N ALA A 74 -19.78 13.45 13.22
CA ALA A 74 -19.52 12.41 14.20
C ALA A 74 -19.98 11.07 13.64
N ASP A 75 -19.10 10.10 13.62
CA ASP A 75 -19.46 8.72 13.34
C ASP A 75 -20.13 8.13 14.60
N LEU A 76 -21.44 7.90 14.52
CA LEU A 76 -22.22 7.38 15.65
C LEU A 76 -21.98 5.89 15.93
N ASN A 77 -21.44 5.18 14.95
CA ASN A 77 -21.01 3.78 15.08
C ASN A 77 -19.51 3.66 15.36
N GLY A 78 -18.79 4.77 15.21
CA GLY A 78 -17.35 4.82 15.32
C GLY A 78 -16.86 4.44 16.70
N ARG A 79 -15.89 3.56 16.78
CA ARG A 79 -15.08 3.41 17.98
C ARG A 79 -14.28 4.70 18.15
N ARG A 80 -14.15 5.17 19.37
CA ARG A 80 -13.29 6.31 19.68
C ARG A 80 -11.84 5.84 19.55
N PHE A 81 -11.22 6.16 18.44
CA PHE A 81 -9.77 6.10 18.36
C PHE A 81 -9.16 7.20 19.23
N GLU A 82 -7.93 6.99 19.66
CA GLU A 82 -7.13 8.05 20.23
C GLU A 82 -7.03 9.25 19.28
N ALA A 83 -6.67 10.43 19.80
CA ALA A 83 -6.46 11.60 18.96
C ALA A 83 -5.44 11.29 17.85
N GLU A 84 -5.68 11.83 16.66
CA GLU A 84 -4.74 11.70 15.53
C GLU A 84 -3.40 12.31 15.88
N THR A 85 -2.34 11.56 15.70
CA THR A 85 -0.97 11.96 15.99
C THR A 85 -0.03 11.63 14.86
N THR A 86 0.91 12.52 14.63
CA THR A 86 2.04 12.34 13.71
C THR A 86 3.34 12.50 14.48
N SER A 87 4.34 11.69 14.20
CA SER A 87 5.67 11.85 14.75
C SER A 87 6.22 13.26 14.47
N PRO A 88 6.94 13.89 15.41
CA PRO A 88 7.58 15.18 15.17
C PRO A 88 8.68 15.14 14.09
N ASN A 89 9.13 13.93 13.70
CA ASN A 89 10.08 13.75 12.61
C ASN A 89 9.42 13.73 11.22
N PHE A 90 8.09 13.83 11.15
CA PHE A 90 7.35 13.82 9.90
C PHE A 90 6.30 14.94 9.87
N ARG A 91 6.04 15.47 8.69
CA ARG A 91 4.88 16.30 8.42
C ARG A 91 3.88 15.53 7.57
N ALA A 92 2.75 15.20 8.13
CA ALA A 92 1.68 14.50 7.42
C ALA A 92 0.89 15.47 6.53
N GLN A 93 0.57 15.03 5.32
CA GLN A 93 -0.40 15.66 4.43
C GLN A 93 -1.34 14.60 3.87
N ARG A 94 -2.60 14.67 4.24
CA ARG A 94 -3.65 13.85 3.62
C ARG A 94 -4.06 14.52 2.32
N ILE A 95 -3.72 13.91 1.19
CA ILE A 95 -3.99 14.48 -0.14
C ILE A 95 -5.34 14.03 -0.70
N ASN A 96 -5.92 12.98 -0.12
CA ASN A 96 -7.20 12.43 -0.51
C ASN A 96 -7.83 11.66 0.67
N GLU A 97 -9.12 11.86 0.93
CA GLU A 97 -9.86 11.17 1.99
C GLU A 97 -10.62 9.93 1.50
N PHE A 98 -10.62 9.66 0.21
CA PHE A 98 -11.41 8.59 -0.37
C PHE A 98 -10.63 7.28 -0.45
N TYR A 99 -11.34 6.18 -0.27
CA TYR A 99 -10.80 4.87 -0.52
C TYR A 99 -10.88 4.54 -2.02
N TYR A 100 -9.80 4.79 -2.75
CA TYR A 100 -9.70 4.51 -4.18
C TYR A 100 -8.78 3.32 -4.49
N SER A 101 -7.82 3.03 -3.63
CA SER A 101 -6.72 2.12 -3.92
C SER A 101 -6.13 1.56 -2.62
N TYR A 102 -5.50 0.39 -2.72
CA TYR A 102 -4.60 -0.16 -1.69
C TYR A 102 -3.12 0.13 -1.97
N SER A 103 -2.84 0.87 -3.02
CA SER A 103 -1.49 1.14 -3.45
C SER A 103 -1.37 2.57 -3.93
N SER A 104 -0.16 3.07 -3.96
CA SER A 104 0.24 4.30 -4.62
C SER A 104 1.40 4.02 -5.56
N ALA A 105 1.83 5.03 -6.30
CA ALA A 105 3.08 5.03 -7.04
C ALA A 105 3.64 6.46 -7.08
N ILE A 106 4.95 6.58 -7.27
CA ILE A 106 5.65 7.86 -7.38
C ILE A 106 6.30 7.94 -8.76
N ALA A 107 5.99 8.99 -9.52
CA ALA A 107 6.65 9.30 -10.79
C ALA A 107 6.44 10.76 -11.17
N ASP A 108 7.36 11.35 -11.92
CA ASP A 108 7.19 12.69 -12.53
C ASP A 108 6.39 12.53 -13.84
N VAL A 109 5.05 12.42 -13.72
CA VAL A 109 4.18 12.10 -14.86
C VAL A 109 3.96 13.25 -15.82
N ASN A 110 4.20 14.49 -15.37
CA ASN A 110 4.08 15.69 -16.21
C ASN A 110 5.43 16.21 -16.71
N ARG A 111 6.55 15.58 -16.29
CA ARG A 111 7.93 15.93 -16.63
C ARG A 111 8.31 17.38 -16.28
N ASP A 112 7.75 17.88 -15.18
CA ASP A 112 8.14 19.20 -14.65
C ASP A 112 9.35 19.13 -13.72
N GLY A 113 9.86 17.94 -13.50
CA GLY A 113 10.98 17.63 -12.65
C GLY A 113 10.60 17.34 -11.21
N ASN A 114 9.34 17.48 -10.79
CA ASN A 114 8.90 17.14 -9.44
C ASN A 114 8.20 15.78 -9.45
N PRO A 115 8.45 14.91 -8.48
CA PRO A 115 7.70 13.68 -8.34
C PRO A 115 6.21 13.95 -8.02
N ASP A 116 5.34 13.25 -8.73
CA ASP A 116 3.90 13.25 -8.49
C ASP A 116 3.51 11.98 -7.73
N VAL A 117 2.36 11.99 -7.04
CA VAL A 117 1.79 10.83 -6.37
C VAL A 117 0.60 10.32 -7.15
N ILE A 118 0.61 9.04 -7.52
CA ILE A 118 -0.51 8.35 -8.17
C ILE A 118 -1.21 7.50 -7.11
N ALA A 119 -2.54 7.63 -6.98
CA ALA A 119 -3.33 6.80 -6.07
C ALA A 119 -4.74 6.60 -6.62
N GLY A 120 -5.06 5.36 -6.97
CA GLY A 120 -6.32 5.00 -7.63
C GLY A 120 -6.49 5.72 -8.97
N PRO A 121 -7.65 6.36 -9.19
CA PRO A 121 -7.96 7.02 -10.46
C PRO A 121 -7.32 8.41 -10.63
N TYR A 122 -6.50 8.84 -9.68
CA TYR A 122 -5.93 10.19 -9.67
C TYR A 122 -4.40 10.17 -9.57
N TYR A 123 -3.78 11.20 -10.15
CA TYR A 123 -2.43 11.61 -9.80
C TYR A 123 -2.43 13.05 -9.30
N TYR A 124 -1.58 13.32 -8.33
CA TYR A 124 -1.50 14.59 -7.60
C TYR A 124 -0.16 15.23 -7.87
N LEU A 125 -0.19 16.44 -8.45
CA LEU A 125 1.02 17.13 -8.90
C LEU A 125 1.87 17.59 -7.72
N GLY A 126 3.14 17.18 -7.73
CA GLY A 126 4.15 17.61 -6.78
C GLY A 126 4.61 19.05 -6.97
N PRO A 127 5.30 19.60 -5.99
CA PRO A 127 5.55 19.07 -4.65
C PRO A 127 4.45 19.38 -3.63
N GLN A 128 3.37 20.11 -4.00
CA GLN A 128 2.31 20.52 -3.09
C GLN A 128 1.15 19.52 -2.99
N PHE A 129 0.95 18.69 -4.02
CA PHE A 129 -0.11 17.69 -4.11
C PHE A 129 -1.55 18.23 -3.92
N THR A 130 -1.76 19.50 -4.26
CA THR A 130 -3.07 20.17 -4.17
C THR A 130 -3.86 20.14 -5.47
N VAL A 131 -3.24 19.72 -6.56
CA VAL A 131 -3.85 19.60 -7.88
C VAL A 131 -3.93 18.14 -8.26
N GLY A 132 -5.15 17.56 -8.24
CA GLY A 132 -5.42 16.22 -8.71
C GLY A 132 -5.91 16.20 -10.16
N ARG A 133 -5.47 15.19 -10.93
CA ARG A 133 -5.93 14.93 -12.30
C ARG A 133 -6.32 13.48 -12.46
N GLN A 134 -7.29 13.19 -13.33
CA GLN A 134 -7.80 11.83 -13.54
C GLN A 134 -6.98 11.04 -14.56
N LEU A 135 -6.59 9.82 -14.19
CA LEU A 135 -6.15 8.81 -15.15
C LEU A 135 -7.36 8.16 -15.83
N TYR A 136 -8.37 7.77 -15.04
CA TYR A 136 -9.59 7.09 -15.48
C TYR A 136 -10.79 7.50 -14.64
N ALA A 137 -12.01 7.08 -15.03
CA ALA A 137 -13.20 7.31 -14.22
C ALA A 137 -13.18 6.40 -12.99
N GLY A 138 -12.90 6.98 -11.84
CA GLY A 138 -12.84 6.25 -10.58
C GLY A 138 -14.16 6.21 -9.81
N VAL A 139 -14.26 5.20 -8.98
CA VAL A 139 -15.30 5.05 -7.95
C VAL A 139 -14.63 4.87 -6.61
N THR A 140 -15.29 5.28 -5.54
CA THR A 140 -14.88 5.00 -4.17
C THR A 140 -15.43 3.65 -3.72
N TYR A 141 -14.73 3.02 -2.81
CA TYR A 141 -15.10 1.73 -2.25
C TYR A 141 -15.50 1.86 -0.78
N ASN A 142 -16.38 0.97 -0.32
CA ASN A 142 -16.69 0.86 1.09
C ASN A 142 -15.60 0.04 1.79
N PRO A 143 -14.81 0.63 2.71
CA PRO A 143 -13.69 -0.05 3.33
C PRO A 143 -14.08 -1.26 4.19
N THR A 144 -15.34 -1.40 4.57
CA THR A 144 -15.81 -2.53 5.40
C THR A 144 -16.40 -3.68 4.59
N SER A 145 -16.58 -3.54 3.28
CA SER A 145 -17.28 -4.54 2.44
C SER A 145 -16.81 -4.63 0.99
N GLU A 146 -15.90 -3.76 0.55
CA GLU A 146 -15.43 -3.71 -0.84
C GLU A 146 -13.91 -3.56 -0.89
N TRP A 147 -13.30 -4.12 -1.94
CA TRP A 147 -11.89 -3.94 -2.28
C TRP A 147 -11.75 -3.05 -3.52
N PRO A 148 -10.63 -2.35 -3.69
CA PRO A 148 -10.39 -1.48 -4.84
C PRO A 148 -10.06 -2.32 -6.08
N GLN A 149 -11.08 -2.88 -6.71
CA GLN A 149 -10.97 -3.82 -7.84
C GLN A 149 -10.07 -3.33 -8.97
N ALA A 150 -10.05 -2.03 -9.25
CA ALA A 150 -9.29 -1.47 -10.35
C ALA A 150 -7.83 -1.15 -10.01
N ALA A 151 -7.48 -1.02 -8.74
CA ALA A 151 -6.17 -0.55 -8.30
C ALA A 151 -5.77 -1.19 -6.95
N MET A 152 -5.66 -2.52 -6.94
CA MET A 152 -5.12 -3.26 -5.80
C MET A 152 -3.62 -2.93 -5.65
N VAL A 153 -2.89 -2.97 -6.76
CA VAL A 153 -1.51 -2.53 -6.88
C VAL A 153 -1.41 -1.54 -8.04
N GLN A 154 -0.67 -0.46 -7.85
CA GLN A 154 -0.31 0.51 -8.87
C GLN A 154 1.20 0.63 -8.96
N LEU A 155 1.72 0.62 -10.18
CA LEU A 155 3.14 0.73 -10.47
C LEU A 155 3.32 1.79 -11.55
N ALA A 156 4.37 2.58 -11.46
CA ALA A 156 4.66 3.63 -12.43
C ALA A 156 6.07 3.49 -13.00
N TYR A 157 6.18 3.48 -14.31
CA TYR A 157 7.43 3.41 -15.04
C TYR A 157 7.18 3.76 -16.52
N ASP A 158 8.20 4.13 -17.27
CA ASP A 158 8.10 4.29 -18.73
C ASP A 158 8.06 2.91 -19.40
N PHE A 159 6.89 2.27 -19.33
CA PHE A 159 6.67 0.93 -19.89
C PHE A 159 6.62 0.91 -21.41
N THR A 160 6.22 2.03 -22.02
CA THR A 160 6.18 2.17 -23.48
C THR A 160 7.52 2.53 -24.10
N GLY A 161 8.48 2.99 -23.29
CA GLY A 161 9.80 3.42 -23.73
C GLY A 161 9.79 4.76 -24.50
N ASP A 162 8.73 5.57 -24.31
CA ASP A 162 8.57 6.84 -25.02
C ASP A 162 9.08 8.06 -24.22
N GLY A 163 9.61 7.82 -23.03
CA GLY A 163 10.19 8.80 -22.14
C GLY A 163 9.19 9.44 -21.17
N TRP A 164 7.93 9.00 -21.16
CA TRP A 164 6.91 9.45 -20.21
C TRP A 164 6.50 8.30 -19.28
N PRO A 165 6.46 8.51 -17.97
CA PRO A 165 6.00 7.47 -17.07
C PRO A 165 4.54 7.10 -17.32
N ASP A 166 4.29 5.81 -17.52
CA ASP A 166 2.98 5.18 -17.62
C ASP A 166 2.56 4.62 -16.26
N VAL A 167 1.31 4.22 -16.11
CA VAL A 167 0.79 3.59 -14.89
C VAL A 167 0.21 2.22 -15.20
N LEU A 168 0.70 1.20 -14.49
CA LEU A 168 0.15 -0.15 -14.53
C LEU A 168 -0.70 -0.39 -13.29
N ASN A 169 -1.98 -0.68 -13.49
CA ASN A 169 -2.88 -1.12 -12.44
C ASN A 169 -3.06 -2.63 -12.49
N MET A 170 -2.89 -3.26 -11.33
CA MET A 170 -3.22 -4.66 -11.15
C MET A 170 -4.57 -4.77 -10.46
N SER A 171 -5.51 -5.48 -11.09
CA SER A 171 -6.85 -5.65 -10.54
C SER A 171 -6.89 -6.70 -9.44
N GLY A 172 -7.72 -6.46 -8.41
CA GLY A 172 -7.84 -7.31 -7.22
C GLY A 172 -8.74 -8.53 -7.35
N ASN A 173 -8.95 -9.07 -8.54
CA ASN A 173 -9.90 -10.19 -8.71
C ASN A 173 -9.16 -11.52 -8.53
N ALA A 174 -9.31 -12.14 -7.37
CA ALA A 174 -8.68 -13.42 -7.04
C ALA A 174 -8.86 -14.45 -8.17
N GLY A 175 -7.75 -14.81 -8.82
CA GLY A 175 -7.72 -15.80 -9.90
C GLY A 175 -8.04 -15.31 -11.30
N ASN A 176 -8.52 -14.08 -11.47
CA ASN A 176 -8.82 -13.47 -12.77
C ASN A 176 -8.31 -12.03 -12.87
N GLY A 177 -7.31 -11.67 -12.07
CA GLY A 177 -6.71 -10.35 -12.09
C GLY A 177 -6.10 -10.02 -13.46
N THR A 178 -6.18 -8.76 -13.85
CA THR A 178 -5.59 -8.24 -15.09
C THR A 178 -4.62 -7.12 -14.77
N GLY A 179 -3.57 -7.00 -15.56
CA GLY A 179 -2.73 -5.81 -15.60
C GLY A 179 -3.24 -4.87 -16.68
N THR A 180 -3.66 -3.68 -16.29
CA THR A 180 -4.12 -2.63 -17.22
C THR A 180 -3.10 -1.50 -17.24
N LEU A 181 -2.48 -1.30 -18.39
CA LEU A 181 -1.54 -0.20 -18.64
C LEU A 181 -2.33 1.05 -19.04
N PHE A 182 -2.10 2.15 -18.33
CA PHE A 182 -2.56 3.49 -18.68
C PHE A 182 -1.37 4.24 -19.27
N VAL A 183 -1.45 4.54 -20.57
CA VAL A 183 -0.39 5.22 -21.30
C VAL A 183 -0.49 6.72 -21.09
N ASN A 184 0.63 7.33 -20.71
CA ASN A 184 0.70 8.76 -20.46
C ASN A 184 0.38 9.56 -21.74
N PRO A 185 -0.61 10.48 -21.69
CA PRO A 185 -0.93 11.35 -22.82
C PRO A 185 0.08 12.47 -23.04
N LYS A 186 1.33 12.28 -22.62
CA LYS A 186 2.45 13.24 -22.74
C LYS A 186 2.16 14.58 -22.10
N GLY A 187 1.61 14.52 -20.87
CA GLY A 187 1.29 15.69 -20.06
C GLY A 187 -0.03 16.37 -20.39
N GLU A 188 -0.78 15.90 -21.41
CA GLU A 188 -2.11 16.42 -21.68
C GLU A 188 -3.07 16.15 -20.51
N ASN A 189 -3.88 17.15 -20.16
CA ASN A 189 -4.88 17.02 -19.10
C ASN A 189 -6.15 16.34 -19.63
N ARG A 190 -6.09 15.05 -19.83
CA ARG A 190 -7.20 14.18 -20.22
C ARG A 190 -7.08 12.83 -19.51
N ARG A 191 -8.11 12.02 -19.56
CA ARG A 191 -8.01 10.61 -19.16
C ARG A 191 -7.07 9.87 -20.10
N TRP A 192 -6.33 8.92 -19.52
CA TRP A 192 -5.29 8.19 -20.24
C TRP A 192 -5.87 7.04 -21.04
N ASP A 193 -5.27 6.72 -22.17
CA ASP A 193 -5.62 5.55 -22.96
C ASP A 193 -5.18 4.29 -22.20
N SER A 194 -6.04 3.27 -22.18
CA SER A 194 -5.79 2.06 -21.39
C SER A 194 -5.77 0.80 -22.24
N PHE A 195 -4.87 -0.12 -21.87
CA PHE A 195 -4.64 -1.38 -22.58
C PHE A 195 -4.52 -2.51 -21.56
N VAL A 196 -5.22 -3.64 -21.79
CA VAL A 196 -5.01 -4.84 -20.99
C VAL A 196 -3.77 -5.55 -21.51
N VAL A 197 -2.70 -5.50 -20.74
CA VAL A 197 -1.38 -6.04 -21.12
C VAL A 197 -1.05 -7.37 -20.45
N MET A 198 -1.71 -7.69 -19.33
CA MET A 198 -1.59 -8.96 -18.62
C MET A 198 -2.99 -9.50 -18.33
N GLN A 199 -3.28 -10.73 -18.76
CA GLN A 199 -4.58 -11.37 -18.59
C GLN A 199 -4.47 -12.90 -18.54
N PRO A 200 -5.47 -13.59 -17.96
CA PRO A 200 -5.50 -15.05 -17.98
C PRO A 200 -5.38 -15.65 -19.42
N PRO A 201 -4.78 -16.85 -19.60
CA PRO A 201 -4.16 -17.65 -18.54
C PRO A 201 -2.72 -17.24 -18.19
N ASP A 202 -2.04 -16.50 -19.04
CA ASP A 202 -0.59 -16.30 -18.96
C ASP A 202 -0.20 -15.14 -18.05
N GLY A 203 -1.00 -14.10 -18.01
CA GLY A 203 -0.77 -12.89 -17.22
C GLY A 203 -1.71 -12.72 -16.02
N VAL A 204 -2.13 -13.81 -15.38
CA VAL A 204 -2.91 -13.70 -14.15
C VAL A 204 -2.01 -13.20 -13.04
N VAL A 205 -2.34 -12.05 -12.53
CA VAL A 205 -1.75 -11.54 -11.30
C VAL A 205 -2.57 -12.09 -10.15
N GLY A 206 -1.97 -13.05 -9.48
CA GLY A 206 -2.65 -13.78 -8.44
C GLY A 206 -2.41 -13.25 -7.03
N ASN A 207 -1.50 -12.30 -6.87
CA ASN A 207 -1.12 -11.85 -5.54
C ASN A 207 -1.27 -10.32 -5.36
N GLU A 208 -1.44 -9.93 -4.13
CA GLU A 208 -1.59 -8.52 -3.74
C GLU A 208 -0.24 -7.78 -3.65
N GLU A 209 0.87 -8.48 -3.83
CA GLU A 209 2.23 -7.96 -3.61
C GLU A 209 3.09 -8.02 -4.87
N THR A 210 2.51 -7.61 -5.96
CA THR A 210 3.24 -7.44 -7.21
C THR A 210 4.30 -6.36 -7.07
N LEU A 211 5.56 -6.69 -7.40
CA LEU A 211 6.68 -5.77 -7.29
C LEU A 211 7.17 -5.30 -8.65
N LEU A 212 7.82 -4.15 -8.68
CA LEU A 212 8.52 -3.61 -9.84
C LEU A 212 10.02 -3.61 -9.53
N LYS A 213 10.75 -4.60 -10.02
CA LYS A 213 12.18 -4.81 -9.73
C LYS A 213 12.92 -5.34 -10.96
N ASP A 214 14.13 -4.83 -11.22
CA ASP A 214 15.03 -5.39 -12.22
C ASP A 214 15.56 -6.74 -11.74
N ILE A 215 14.93 -7.83 -12.14
CA ILE A 215 15.29 -9.19 -11.73
C ILE A 215 16.24 -9.86 -12.71
N ASP A 216 16.18 -9.56 -14.00
CA ASP A 216 17.02 -10.19 -15.01
C ASP A 216 18.34 -9.44 -15.28
N GLY A 217 18.54 -8.30 -14.61
CA GLY A 217 19.77 -7.52 -14.65
C GLY A 217 20.00 -6.78 -15.98
N ASP A 218 18.91 -6.44 -16.71
CA ASP A 218 19.00 -5.68 -17.97
C ASP A 218 18.95 -4.14 -17.72
N GLY A 219 18.75 -3.71 -16.48
CA GLY A 219 18.67 -2.31 -16.04
C GLY A 219 17.27 -1.71 -16.17
N LYS A 220 16.28 -2.50 -16.54
CA LYS A 220 14.86 -2.12 -16.56
C LYS A 220 14.10 -3.02 -15.60
N PRO A 221 13.10 -2.46 -14.89
CA PRO A 221 12.35 -3.27 -13.94
C PRO A 221 11.29 -4.15 -14.62
N GLU A 222 11.16 -5.38 -14.14
CA GLU A 222 10.10 -6.30 -14.44
C GLU A 222 8.99 -6.24 -13.40
N ILE A 223 7.82 -6.71 -13.80
CA ILE A 223 6.71 -7.00 -12.90
C ILE A 223 6.92 -8.39 -12.29
N ILE A 224 7.18 -8.45 -11.00
CA ILE A 224 7.36 -9.68 -10.25
C ILE A 224 6.01 -10.10 -9.71
N HIS A 225 5.54 -11.29 -10.07
CA HIS A 225 4.19 -11.75 -9.72
C HIS A 225 4.08 -13.27 -9.67
N THR A 226 2.93 -13.78 -9.26
CA THR A 226 2.58 -15.19 -9.36
C THR A 226 1.47 -15.40 -10.40
N GLY A 227 1.32 -16.62 -10.86
CA GLY A 227 0.24 -17.01 -11.77
C GLY A 227 0.25 -18.49 -12.06
N GLN A 228 -0.93 -19.12 -12.21
CA GLN A 228 -1.05 -20.57 -12.45
C GLN A 228 -0.27 -21.42 -11.43
N ASN A 229 -0.28 -21.02 -10.17
CA ASN A 229 0.48 -21.63 -9.08
C ASN A 229 2.01 -21.63 -9.27
N THR A 230 2.56 -20.75 -10.11
CA THR A 230 4.00 -20.61 -10.37
C THR A 230 4.48 -19.21 -10.04
N LEU A 231 5.79 -19.08 -9.81
CA LEU A 231 6.47 -17.78 -9.72
C LEU A 231 6.83 -17.30 -11.12
N ARG A 232 6.64 -16.01 -11.36
CA ARG A 232 6.79 -15.38 -12.67
C ARG A 232 7.34 -13.98 -12.57
N TYR A 233 7.88 -13.52 -13.68
CA TYR A 233 8.03 -12.10 -13.96
C TYR A 233 7.58 -11.77 -15.38
N SER A 234 7.16 -10.54 -15.59
CA SER A 234 6.67 -10.07 -16.89
C SER A 234 7.27 -8.72 -17.24
N LYS A 235 7.46 -8.50 -18.54
CA LYS A 235 7.93 -7.24 -19.09
C LYS A 235 7.24 -6.90 -20.40
N PRO A 236 7.18 -5.61 -20.79
CA PRO A 236 6.62 -5.19 -22.07
C PRO A 236 7.30 -5.90 -23.24
N ASP A 237 6.52 -6.29 -24.26
CA ASP A 237 7.09 -6.64 -25.55
C ASP A 237 7.66 -5.35 -26.19
N PRO A 238 8.96 -5.25 -26.45
CA PRO A 238 9.57 -4.04 -27.01
C PRO A 238 9.03 -3.67 -28.39
N ASN A 239 8.41 -4.63 -29.12
CA ASN A 239 7.80 -4.38 -30.42
C ASN A 239 6.34 -3.94 -30.32
N ASN A 240 5.67 -4.22 -29.20
CA ASN A 240 4.28 -3.87 -28.95
C ASN A 240 3.99 -3.72 -27.44
N PRO A 241 4.47 -2.65 -26.79
CA PRO A 241 4.38 -2.51 -25.33
C PRO A 241 2.94 -2.36 -24.80
N THR A 242 1.98 -2.00 -25.64
CA THR A 242 0.55 -1.93 -25.32
C THR A 242 -0.21 -3.23 -25.64
N GLY A 243 0.47 -4.23 -26.18
CA GLY A 243 -0.07 -5.57 -26.37
C GLY A 243 0.17 -6.48 -25.17
N SER A 244 0.02 -7.79 -25.36
CA SER A 244 0.32 -8.76 -24.31
C SER A 244 1.81 -8.76 -23.98
N TRP A 245 2.11 -8.68 -22.69
CA TRP A 245 3.49 -8.67 -22.19
C TRP A 245 4.13 -10.06 -22.21
N LEU A 246 5.44 -10.08 -22.28
CA LEU A 246 6.24 -11.30 -22.22
C LEU A 246 6.27 -11.81 -20.79
N VAL A 247 5.92 -13.09 -20.60
CA VAL A 247 5.86 -13.74 -19.28
C VAL A 247 6.93 -14.81 -19.20
N THR A 248 7.74 -14.76 -18.16
CA THR A 248 8.74 -15.78 -17.83
C THR A 248 8.32 -16.52 -16.56
N THR A 249 8.15 -17.84 -16.68
CA THR A 249 7.89 -18.72 -15.52
C THR A 249 9.22 -19.29 -15.02
N ILE A 250 9.48 -19.17 -13.72
CA ILE A 250 10.73 -19.54 -13.10
C ILE A 250 10.65 -20.73 -12.15
N SER A 251 9.45 -21.15 -11.75
CA SER A 251 9.25 -22.26 -10.82
C SER A 251 8.30 -23.31 -11.34
N GLU A 252 8.40 -24.52 -10.80
CA GLU A 252 7.31 -25.49 -10.84
C GLU A 252 6.08 -24.93 -10.12
N ALA A 253 4.92 -25.53 -10.39
CA ALA A 253 3.69 -25.18 -9.68
C ALA A 253 3.77 -25.64 -8.21
N GLY A 254 3.36 -24.79 -7.29
CA GLY A 254 3.41 -25.06 -5.86
C GLY A 254 2.61 -24.08 -5.01
N PRO A 255 2.62 -24.26 -3.68
CA PRO A 255 1.88 -23.38 -2.78
C PRO A 255 2.37 -21.93 -2.79
N TRP A 256 3.58 -21.70 -3.24
CA TRP A 256 4.18 -20.37 -3.40
C TRP A 256 3.58 -19.53 -4.52
N GLY A 257 2.93 -20.15 -5.48
CA GLY A 257 2.37 -19.48 -6.64
C GLY A 257 0.84 -19.44 -6.65
N VAL A 258 0.16 -19.87 -5.57
CA VAL A 258 -1.30 -19.81 -5.50
C VAL A 258 -1.79 -18.35 -5.54
N ASN A 259 -3.02 -18.18 -6.03
CA ASN A 259 -3.70 -16.89 -5.99
C ASN A 259 -3.77 -16.37 -4.56
N ILE A 260 -3.59 -15.05 -4.39
CA ILE A 260 -3.52 -14.39 -3.08
C ILE A 260 -2.40 -14.91 -2.17
N SER A 261 -1.28 -15.39 -2.75
CA SER A 261 -0.06 -15.63 -1.98
C SER A 261 0.51 -14.30 -1.48
N HIS A 262 1.19 -14.36 -0.35
CA HIS A 262 1.77 -13.21 0.33
C HIS A 262 3.26 -13.43 0.57
N GLY A 263 4.01 -12.33 0.67
CA GLY A 263 5.44 -12.37 0.92
C GLY A 263 6.27 -12.68 -0.33
N MET A 264 6.90 -11.63 -0.86
CA MET A 264 7.68 -11.70 -2.09
C MET A 264 8.85 -10.71 -2.02
N GLY A 265 10.00 -11.10 -2.53
CA GLY A 265 11.16 -10.25 -2.57
C GLY A 265 12.11 -10.64 -3.70
N VAL A 266 12.99 -9.70 -4.05
CA VAL A 266 14.04 -9.88 -5.06
C VAL A 266 15.36 -9.37 -4.51
N GLY A 267 16.38 -10.21 -4.49
CA GLY A 267 17.71 -9.84 -4.01
C GLY A 267 18.71 -10.99 -4.15
N ASP A 268 19.99 -10.68 -4.09
CA ASP A 268 21.09 -11.63 -4.19
C ASP A 268 21.29 -12.33 -2.84
N ILE A 269 20.72 -13.53 -2.68
CA ILE A 269 20.81 -14.29 -1.44
C ILE A 269 22.20 -14.92 -1.27
N ASP A 270 22.75 -15.51 -2.32
CA ASP A 270 23.98 -16.29 -2.19
C ASP A 270 25.26 -15.51 -2.52
N GLY A 271 25.15 -14.24 -2.89
CA GLY A 271 26.28 -13.35 -3.13
C GLY A 271 26.97 -13.59 -4.47
N ASP A 272 26.27 -14.16 -5.45
CA ASP A 272 26.84 -14.43 -6.78
C ASP A 272 26.66 -13.24 -7.77
N GLY A 273 25.97 -12.18 -7.33
CA GLY A 273 25.72 -10.97 -8.09
C GLY A 273 24.46 -11.01 -8.96
N LEU A 274 23.73 -12.14 -8.96
CA LEU A 274 22.42 -12.27 -9.61
C LEU A 274 21.31 -12.10 -8.56
N LYS A 275 20.13 -11.70 -9.01
CA LYS A 275 19.01 -11.48 -8.09
C LYS A 275 18.12 -12.71 -8.04
N ASP A 276 17.96 -13.25 -6.85
CA ASP A 276 17.10 -14.37 -6.57
C ASP A 276 15.66 -13.93 -6.31
N TYR A 277 14.72 -14.83 -6.52
CA TYR A 277 13.32 -14.64 -6.18
C TYR A 277 13.07 -15.28 -4.80
N VAL A 278 12.53 -14.51 -3.86
CA VAL A 278 12.29 -14.92 -2.47
C VAL A 278 10.79 -14.90 -2.18
N THR A 279 10.29 -15.92 -1.48
CA THR A 279 8.91 -15.99 -0.97
C THR A 279 8.89 -16.48 0.48
N ALA A 280 7.73 -16.51 1.09
CA ALA A 280 7.49 -17.09 2.40
C ALA A 280 7.97 -18.56 2.54
N TYR A 281 8.10 -19.28 1.44
CA TYR A 281 8.45 -20.71 1.38
C TYR A 281 9.93 -21.00 1.11
N GLY A 282 10.73 -19.97 0.84
CA GLY A 282 12.13 -20.09 0.51
C GLY A 282 12.56 -19.20 -0.65
N TRP A 283 13.61 -19.57 -1.33
CA TRP A 283 14.16 -18.77 -2.40
C TRP A 283 14.53 -19.61 -3.63
N TRP A 284 14.46 -18.97 -4.79
CA TRP A 284 14.79 -19.55 -6.08
C TRP A 284 16.01 -18.85 -6.63
N LYS A 285 17.11 -19.63 -6.71
CA LYS A 285 18.37 -19.12 -7.25
C LYS A 285 18.28 -18.86 -8.74
N GLN A 286 18.59 -17.62 -9.15
CA GLN A 286 18.69 -17.28 -10.56
C GLN A 286 19.81 -18.11 -11.23
N PRO A 287 19.55 -18.78 -12.38
CA PRO A 287 20.58 -19.50 -13.11
C PRO A 287 21.60 -18.51 -13.71
N ALA A 288 22.85 -18.97 -13.82
CA ALA A 288 23.90 -18.18 -14.43
C ALA A 288 23.52 -17.74 -15.87
N LYS A 289 23.95 -16.55 -16.25
CA LYS A 289 23.64 -16.00 -17.58
C LYS A 289 24.12 -16.94 -18.68
N GLY A 290 23.19 -17.33 -19.57
CA GLY A 290 23.45 -18.30 -20.65
C GLY A 290 23.28 -19.76 -20.26
N SER A 291 22.77 -20.07 -19.06
CA SER A 291 22.32 -21.43 -18.69
C SER A 291 21.14 -21.85 -19.56
N ASP A 292 21.06 -23.17 -19.84
CA ASP A 292 19.89 -23.79 -20.49
C ASP A 292 18.75 -24.05 -19.49
N ASP A 293 18.96 -23.79 -18.19
CA ASP A 293 17.97 -24.00 -17.15
C ASP A 293 16.82 -23.00 -17.32
N LYS A 294 15.62 -23.50 -17.56
CA LYS A 294 14.41 -22.67 -17.66
C LYS A 294 13.80 -22.40 -16.31
N LEU A 295 13.92 -23.34 -15.37
CA LEU A 295 13.42 -23.22 -14.01
C LEU A 295 14.58 -22.93 -13.07
N TRP A 296 14.31 -22.06 -12.11
CA TRP A 296 15.28 -21.69 -11.11
C TRP A 296 15.36 -22.74 -10.00
N LYS A 297 16.54 -22.90 -9.43
CA LYS A 297 16.76 -23.89 -8.38
C LYS A 297 16.12 -23.46 -7.07
N TYR A 298 15.16 -24.24 -6.59
CA TYR A 298 14.48 -24.00 -5.33
C TYR A 298 15.31 -24.39 -4.12
N HIS A 299 15.37 -23.50 -3.13
CA HIS A 299 15.96 -23.70 -1.81
C HIS A 299 14.89 -23.48 -0.74
N PRO A 300 14.37 -24.56 -0.12
CA PRO A 300 13.30 -24.45 0.87
C PRO A 300 13.79 -23.81 2.17
N VAL A 301 13.10 -22.77 2.60
CA VAL A 301 13.29 -22.10 3.89
C VAL A 301 11.94 -21.59 4.37
N GLU A 302 11.64 -21.76 5.65
CA GLU A 302 10.42 -21.25 6.26
C GLU A 302 10.65 -19.81 6.73
N PHE A 303 10.45 -18.83 5.83
CA PHE A 303 10.59 -17.41 6.15
C PHE A 303 9.34 -16.82 6.82
N ALA A 304 8.18 -17.45 6.65
CA ALA A 304 6.92 -17.03 7.26
C ALA A 304 6.19 -18.23 7.84
N ARG A 305 5.04 -18.01 8.42
CA ARG A 305 4.22 -19.08 9.00
C ARG A 305 2.79 -19.00 8.47
N TRP A 306 2.06 -20.10 8.58
CA TRP A 306 0.63 -20.12 8.36
C TRP A 306 -0.07 -19.33 9.47
N GLY A 307 -0.87 -18.36 9.07
CA GLY A 307 -1.61 -17.53 9.98
C GLY A 307 -2.89 -18.15 10.50
N ALA A 308 -3.45 -17.54 11.54
CA ALA A 308 -4.76 -17.86 12.08
C ALA A 308 -5.91 -17.42 11.16
N SER A 309 -5.64 -16.62 10.14
CA SER A 309 -6.59 -16.09 9.17
C SER A 309 -6.42 -16.70 7.77
N GLN A 310 -7.28 -16.36 6.85
CA GLN A 310 -7.39 -17.03 5.53
C GLN A 310 -6.29 -16.65 4.50
N GLY A 311 -5.30 -15.85 4.83
CA GLY A 311 -4.39 -15.25 3.86
C GLY A 311 -3.12 -16.03 3.50
N GLY A 312 -2.91 -17.24 4.03
CA GLY A 312 -1.67 -18.00 3.79
C GLY A 312 -0.47 -17.50 4.60
N ALA A 313 0.74 -17.91 4.21
CA ALA A 313 1.99 -17.54 4.87
C ALA A 313 2.58 -16.24 4.27
N GLY A 314 3.20 -15.42 5.10
CA GLY A 314 3.79 -14.14 4.71
C GLY A 314 2.80 -12.98 4.68
N GLY A 315 3.22 -11.81 4.26
CA GLY A 315 2.37 -10.64 4.36
C GLY A 315 2.69 -9.46 3.44
N ALA A 316 3.93 -9.27 3.01
CA ALA A 316 4.35 -8.04 2.37
C ALA A 316 5.62 -8.21 1.54
N GLU A 317 6.14 -7.15 0.94
CA GLU A 317 7.47 -7.14 0.32
C GLU A 317 8.52 -7.64 1.33
N MET A 318 9.41 -8.51 0.88
CA MET A 318 10.51 -9.05 1.69
C MET A 318 11.79 -8.30 1.37
N GLY A 319 12.47 -7.78 2.40
CA GLY A 319 13.75 -7.10 2.28
C GLY A 319 14.90 -8.10 2.25
N ILE A 320 15.82 -7.93 1.31
CA ILE A 320 17.03 -8.74 1.18
C ILE A 320 18.24 -7.82 1.25
N TYR A 321 18.89 -7.75 2.40
CA TYR A 321 20.07 -6.90 2.64
C TYR A 321 20.83 -7.33 3.92
N ASP A 322 22.06 -6.87 4.08
CA ASP A 322 22.88 -7.11 5.27
C ASP A 322 22.39 -6.28 6.46
N VAL A 323 21.58 -6.87 7.31
CA VAL A 323 20.97 -6.21 8.49
C VAL A 323 22.01 -5.95 9.58
N ASN A 324 22.84 -6.96 9.92
CA ASN A 324 23.73 -6.91 11.08
C ASN A 324 25.18 -6.50 10.79
N GLY A 325 25.55 -6.35 9.51
CA GLY A 325 26.88 -5.90 9.07
C GLY A 325 27.89 -7.02 8.86
N ASP A 326 27.45 -8.27 8.75
CA ASP A 326 28.32 -9.41 8.54
C ASP A 326 28.65 -9.70 7.06
N LYS A 327 28.08 -8.91 6.14
CA LYS A 327 28.21 -8.96 4.68
C LYS A 327 27.48 -10.14 4.02
N LEU A 328 26.57 -10.77 4.72
CA LEU A 328 25.64 -11.72 4.16
C LEU A 328 24.26 -11.02 4.05
N ASN A 329 23.54 -11.31 2.97
CA ASN A 329 22.21 -10.76 2.84
C ASN A 329 21.21 -11.58 3.66
N ASP A 330 20.56 -10.89 4.58
CA ASP A 330 19.50 -11.41 5.43
C ASP A 330 18.13 -11.21 4.77
N VAL A 331 17.08 -11.77 5.36
CA VAL A 331 15.71 -11.63 4.87
C VAL A 331 14.84 -11.02 5.96
N VAL A 332 14.22 -9.87 5.69
CA VAL A 332 13.24 -9.21 6.58
C VAL A 332 11.85 -9.43 6.04
N THR A 333 10.91 -9.90 6.86
CA THR A 333 9.58 -10.30 6.40
C THR A 333 8.47 -10.10 7.43
N ALA A 334 7.24 -9.94 6.96
CA ALA A 334 6.05 -10.19 7.76
C ALA A 334 5.78 -11.70 7.82
N LEU A 335 5.48 -12.21 9.02
CA LEU A 335 5.17 -13.64 9.21
C LEU A 335 3.76 -14.00 8.77
N GLU A 336 2.81 -13.08 8.96
CA GLU A 336 1.39 -13.23 8.61
C GLU A 336 0.81 -11.89 8.16
N GLY A 337 0.39 -11.78 6.92
CA GLY A 337 -0.22 -10.56 6.38
C GLY A 337 -1.55 -10.18 7.02
N HIS A 338 -2.29 -11.14 7.51
CA HIS A 338 -3.61 -10.96 8.13
C HIS A 338 -3.62 -11.18 9.65
N GLY A 339 -2.51 -11.56 10.22
CA GLY A 339 -2.33 -11.81 11.64
C GLY A 339 -1.27 -10.90 12.26
N PHE A 340 -0.35 -11.52 12.98
CA PHE A 340 0.77 -10.86 13.64
C PHE A 340 2.10 -11.37 13.10
N GLY A 341 3.10 -10.56 13.18
CA GLY A 341 4.48 -11.00 13.11
C GLY A 341 5.31 -10.23 12.10
N LEU A 342 6.44 -9.74 12.60
CA LEU A 342 7.55 -9.22 11.85
C LEU A 342 8.81 -9.93 12.33
N ALA A 343 9.65 -10.37 11.41
CA ALA A 343 10.91 -11.03 11.73
C ALA A 343 11.99 -10.68 10.70
N TRP A 344 13.22 -10.84 11.10
CA TRP A 344 14.32 -10.96 10.17
C TRP A 344 15.03 -12.29 10.35
N HIS A 345 15.59 -12.81 9.27
CA HIS A 345 16.23 -14.11 9.20
C HIS A 345 17.70 -13.89 8.87
N GLU A 346 18.55 -14.05 9.88
CA GLU A 346 19.98 -13.91 9.76
C GLU A 346 20.55 -15.06 8.92
N GLN A 347 21.23 -14.73 7.84
CA GLN A 347 21.91 -15.71 7.02
C GLN A 347 23.17 -16.24 7.73
N LYS A 348 23.36 -17.54 7.72
CA LYS A 348 24.56 -18.21 8.18
C LYS A 348 25.16 -19.09 7.08
N ARG A 349 26.48 -19.20 7.07
CA ARG A 349 27.16 -20.11 6.17
C ARG A 349 28.08 -21.05 6.97
N ASP A 350 27.96 -22.32 6.69
CA ASP A 350 28.90 -23.31 7.26
C ASP A 350 30.26 -23.33 6.51
N ALA A 351 31.18 -24.15 6.95
CA ALA A 351 32.51 -24.29 6.33
C ALA A 351 32.46 -24.82 4.88
N ALA A 352 31.35 -25.43 4.47
CA ALA A 352 31.11 -25.90 3.11
C ALA A 352 30.40 -24.84 2.24
N GLY A 353 30.06 -23.71 2.82
CA GLY A 353 29.31 -22.63 2.15
C GLY A 353 27.79 -22.86 2.11
N THR A 354 27.27 -23.85 2.86
CA THR A 354 25.82 -24.09 2.91
C THR A 354 25.12 -22.97 3.63
N ILE A 355 24.09 -22.40 2.98
CA ILE A 355 23.27 -21.30 3.52
C ILE A 355 22.19 -21.88 4.43
N SER A 356 22.06 -21.29 5.59
CA SER A 356 20.95 -21.50 6.54
C SER A 356 20.52 -20.17 7.14
N PHE A 357 19.37 -20.14 7.82
CA PHE A 357 18.82 -18.92 8.40
C PHE A 357 18.43 -19.12 9.86
N VAL A 358 18.66 -18.10 10.68
CA VAL A 358 18.22 -18.01 12.07
C VAL A 358 17.20 -16.91 12.19
N ARG A 359 15.97 -17.22 12.64
CA ARG A 359 14.91 -16.25 12.79
C ARG A 359 15.05 -15.45 14.08
N HIS A 360 15.03 -14.12 13.95
CA HIS A 360 14.93 -13.15 15.03
C HIS A 360 13.59 -12.42 14.95
N THR A 361 12.82 -12.46 16.02
CA THR A 361 11.49 -11.86 16.05
C THR A 361 11.59 -10.36 16.36
N ILE A 362 10.98 -9.53 15.49
CA ILE A 362 10.85 -8.09 15.70
C ILE A 362 9.56 -7.80 16.47
N MET A 363 8.45 -8.35 16.00
CA MET A 363 7.12 -8.23 16.61
C MET A 363 6.37 -9.54 16.41
N ASP A 364 5.69 -10.02 17.43
CA ASP A 364 4.72 -11.11 17.34
C ASP A 364 3.45 -10.69 18.08
N GLY A 365 2.52 -11.57 18.34
CA GLY A 365 1.29 -11.27 19.05
C GLY A 365 1.50 -10.37 20.30
N PHE A 366 0.61 -10.40 21.24
CA PHE A 366 0.74 -9.57 22.46
C PHE A 366 1.80 -10.14 23.42
N LEU A 367 3.05 -10.16 22.96
CA LEU A 367 4.20 -10.64 23.73
C LEU A 367 4.98 -9.46 24.30
N ASP A 368 5.57 -9.67 25.48
CA ASP A 368 6.37 -8.69 26.20
C ASP A 368 7.75 -8.39 25.57
N ARG A 369 8.14 -9.14 24.55
CA ARG A 369 9.45 -9.03 23.88
C ARG A 369 9.43 -8.31 22.55
N ASN A 370 8.31 -7.76 22.15
CA ASN A 370 8.22 -7.02 20.91
C ASN A 370 9.10 -5.77 20.95
N ALA A 371 9.76 -5.45 19.85
CA ALA A 371 10.60 -4.27 19.72
C ALA A 371 9.81 -3.01 20.16
N GLY A 372 10.35 -2.27 21.12
CA GLY A 372 9.70 -1.11 21.71
C GLY A 372 8.33 -1.36 22.36
N GLY A 373 7.95 -2.61 22.61
CA GLY A 373 6.62 -2.98 23.13
C GLY A 373 5.46 -2.78 22.14
N VAL A 374 5.77 -2.59 20.85
CA VAL A 374 4.77 -2.34 19.81
C VAL A 374 4.10 -3.64 19.37
N THR A 375 2.78 -3.59 19.21
CA THR A 375 1.97 -4.68 18.66
C THR A 375 0.87 -4.12 17.79
N PHE A 376 0.76 -4.63 16.56
CA PHE A 376 -0.36 -4.40 15.65
C PHE A 376 -0.54 -5.63 14.77
N THR A 377 -1.68 -5.70 14.10
CA THR A 377 -2.02 -6.79 13.18
C THR A 377 -1.97 -6.32 11.74
N GLN A 378 -2.04 -7.28 10.83
CA GLN A 378 -2.19 -7.02 9.39
C GLN A 378 -1.02 -6.21 8.81
N PRO A 379 0.26 -6.62 9.04
CA PRO A 379 1.42 -5.99 8.43
C PRO A 379 1.49 -6.36 6.93
N HIS A 380 0.56 -5.84 6.16
CA HIS A 380 0.28 -6.27 4.79
C HIS A 380 1.06 -5.49 3.74
N ALA A 381 1.70 -4.40 4.12
CA ALA A 381 2.61 -3.67 3.26
C ALA A 381 3.91 -3.40 4.01
N MET A 382 5.02 -3.56 3.31
CA MET A 382 6.37 -3.27 3.80
C MET A 382 7.17 -2.66 2.67
N THR A 383 8.10 -1.78 3.03
CA THR A 383 9.15 -1.32 2.13
C THR A 383 10.40 -0.97 2.94
N PHE A 384 11.50 -0.72 2.26
CA PHE A 384 12.80 -0.54 2.90
C PHE A 384 13.49 0.70 2.33
N ALA A 385 13.85 1.64 3.21
CA ALA A 385 14.58 2.85 2.83
C ALA A 385 15.36 3.39 4.03
N ASP A 386 16.48 4.04 3.77
CA ASP A 386 17.30 4.72 4.79
C ASP A 386 16.62 6.04 5.20
N ILE A 387 15.72 5.97 6.19
CA ILE A 387 14.88 7.08 6.64
C ILE A 387 15.66 8.05 7.53
N ASP A 388 16.63 7.57 8.31
CA ASP A 388 17.40 8.40 9.22
C ASP A 388 18.79 8.76 8.69
N MET A 389 19.10 8.34 7.45
CA MET A 389 20.33 8.65 6.71
C MET A 389 21.59 8.10 7.37
N ASP A 390 21.52 6.93 7.97
CA ASP A 390 22.65 6.24 8.57
C ASP A 390 23.34 5.24 7.62
N GLY A 391 22.76 5.01 6.45
CA GLY A 391 23.24 4.12 5.39
C GLY A 391 22.73 2.69 5.49
N ILE A 392 21.81 2.40 6.42
CA ILE A 392 21.17 1.08 6.57
C ILE A 392 19.68 1.23 6.21
N PRO A 393 19.10 0.37 5.38
CA PRO A 393 17.67 0.42 5.11
C PRO A 393 16.85 0.14 6.38
N ASP A 394 15.92 1.04 6.69
CA ASP A 394 14.91 0.89 7.74
C ASP A 394 13.71 0.11 7.22
N LEU A 395 12.99 -0.57 8.11
CA LEU A 395 11.74 -1.24 7.79
C LEU A 395 10.56 -0.28 7.98
N ILE A 396 9.82 -0.02 6.92
CA ILE A 396 8.60 0.81 6.93
C ILE A 396 7.41 -0.13 6.77
N THR A 397 6.48 -0.13 7.72
CA THR A 397 5.32 -1.01 7.71
C THR A 397 4.20 -0.46 8.61
N GLY A 398 3.07 -1.13 8.63
CA GLY A 398 1.95 -0.74 9.47
C GLY A 398 0.77 -1.67 9.35
N LYS A 399 -0.37 -1.26 9.92
CA LYS A 399 -1.60 -2.01 9.90
C LYS A 399 -2.42 -1.67 8.65
N ARG A 400 -2.72 -2.65 7.80
CA ARG A 400 -3.73 -2.51 6.76
C ARG A 400 -5.11 -2.54 7.40
N HIS A 401 -5.84 -1.44 7.31
CA HIS A 401 -7.16 -1.30 7.89
C HIS A 401 -8.18 -2.11 7.09
N HIS A 402 -8.90 -3.02 7.74
CA HIS A 402 -9.90 -3.89 7.12
C HIS A 402 -9.36 -4.74 5.95
N SER A 403 -8.30 -5.52 6.17
CA SER A 403 -7.76 -6.43 5.16
C SER A 403 -8.81 -7.42 4.65
N HIS A 404 -9.51 -8.10 5.57
CA HIS A 404 -10.68 -8.90 5.23
C HIS A 404 -11.86 -8.41 6.03
N PHE A 405 -12.65 -7.50 5.57
CA PHE A 405 -13.87 -7.04 6.20
C PHE A 405 -13.96 -7.23 7.75
N GLN A 406 -15.01 -6.87 8.37
CA GLN A 406 -15.05 -6.66 9.82
C GLN A 406 -15.01 -7.89 10.74
N TYR A 407 -14.89 -9.13 10.23
CA TYR A 407 -15.12 -10.30 11.10
C TYR A 407 -14.10 -11.44 10.99
N THR A 408 -13.10 -11.36 10.13
CA THR A 408 -12.25 -12.51 9.84
C THR A 408 -10.82 -12.38 10.36
N ASP A 409 -10.29 -11.18 10.46
CA ASP A 409 -8.92 -10.97 10.91
C ASP A 409 -8.86 -10.53 12.39
N PRO A 410 -7.79 -10.90 13.12
CA PRO A 410 -7.64 -10.45 14.50
C PRO A 410 -7.45 -8.94 14.57
N ASP A 411 -8.02 -8.32 15.61
CA ASP A 411 -7.94 -6.88 15.88
C ASP A 411 -8.28 -6.00 14.65
N ASN A 412 -9.25 -6.40 13.87
CA ASN A 412 -9.61 -5.72 12.62
C ASN A 412 -9.98 -4.24 12.80
N TRP A 413 -10.45 -3.88 14.01
CA TRP A 413 -10.80 -2.51 14.41
C TRP A 413 -9.70 -1.76 15.16
N GLY A 414 -8.50 -2.33 15.26
CA GLY A 414 -7.33 -1.66 15.82
C GLY A 414 -6.93 -0.44 14.98
N ALA A 415 -6.25 0.52 15.63
CA ALA A 415 -5.82 1.74 14.95
C ALA A 415 -4.97 1.45 13.70
N PRO A 416 -5.29 2.06 12.55
CA PRO A 416 -4.49 1.91 11.33
C PRO A 416 -3.19 2.70 11.45
N VAL A 417 -2.18 2.05 12.00
CA VAL A 417 -0.87 2.63 12.28
C VAL A 417 0.09 2.53 11.11
N LEU A 418 1.02 3.49 11.02
CA LEU A 418 2.21 3.46 10.20
C LEU A 418 3.43 3.62 11.10
N TYR A 419 4.39 2.70 10.98
CA TYR A 419 5.65 2.68 11.72
C TYR A 419 6.85 2.70 10.77
N VAL A 420 7.93 3.29 11.24
CA VAL A 420 9.29 3.05 10.78
C VAL A 420 10.04 2.32 11.90
N TYR A 421 10.61 1.17 11.59
CA TYR A 421 11.54 0.48 12.48
C TYR A 421 12.96 0.80 12.01
N LYS A 422 13.65 1.68 12.74
CA LYS A 422 15.03 2.03 12.45
C LYS A 422 15.93 0.86 12.80
N VAL A 423 16.76 0.47 11.85
CA VAL A 423 17.69 -0.65 12.01
C VAL A 423 19.01 -0.13 12.55
N ALA A 424 19.39 -0.60 13.73
CA ALA A 424 20.64 -0.24 14.37
C ALA A 424 21.51 -1.48 14.56
N ARG A 425 22.73 -1.47 14.05
CA ARG A 425 23.72 -2.54 14.29
C ARG A 425 24.21 -2.48 15.72
N ASN A 426 23.89 -3.50 16.50
CA ASN A 426 24.26 -3.61 17.91
C ASN A 426 24.78 -5.01 18.22
N PRO A 427 26.10 -5.19 18.40
CA PRO A 427 26.68 -6.52 18.67
C PRO A 427 26.20 -7.18 19.97
N LYS A 428 25.49 -6.44 20.84
CA LYS A 428 24.91 -6.96 22.08
C LYS A 428 23.46 -7.43 21.92
N ALA A 429 22.82 -7.04 20.82
CA ALA A 429 21.49 -7.48 20.49
C ALA A 429 21.49 -8.90 19.91
N ASP A 430 20.33 -9.55 19.98
CA ASP A 430 20.14 -10.86 19.35
C ASP A 430 20.35 -10.74 17.83
N GLY A 431 21.20 -11.59 17.27
CA GLY A 431 21.62 -11.53 15.86
C GLY A 431 22.50 -10.33 15.49
N GLY A 432 22.81 -9.40 16.41
CA GLY A 432 23.68 -8.24 16.16
C GLY A 432 22.97 -6.99 15.62
N ALA A 433 21.64 -6.97 15.59
CA ALA A 433 20.84 -5.82 15.15
C ALA A 433 19.61 -5.58 16.02
N GLU A 434 19.20 -4.33 16.09
CA GLU A 434 17.98 -3.87 16.78
C GLU A 434 17.06 -3.16 15.79
N PHE A 435 15.76 -3.36 15.96
CA PHE A 435 14.71 -2.66 15.22
C PHE A 435 13.99 -1.71 16.19
N VAL A 436 14.21 -0.41 16.03
CA VAL A 436 13.68 0.61 16.95
C VAL A 436 12.45 1.27 16.34
N PRO A 437 11.24 0.96 16.81
CA PRO A 437 10.01 1.48 16.23
C PRO A 437 9.81 2.97 16.49
N GLU A 438 9.41 3.70 15.47
CA GLU A 438 8.87 5.05 15.53
C GLU A 438 7.47 5.05 14.93
N LEU A 439 6.45 5.44 15.72
CA LEU A 439 5.10 5.64 15.21
C LEU A 439 5.08 6.90 14.34
N VAL A 440 4.99 6.73 13.02
CA VAL A 440 4.87 7.84 12.09
C VAL A 440 3.49 8.47 12.18
N HIS A 441 2.45 7.62 12.15
CA HIS A 441 1.06 8.09 12.19
C HIS A 441 0.12 7.01 12.71
N ASN A 442 -0.90 7.40 13.49
CA ASN A 442 -1.83 6.46 14.11
C ASN A 442 -3.17 6.29 13.40
N ARG A 443 -3.35 6.87 12.20
CA ARG A 443 -4.63 6.81 11.49
C ARG A 443 -4.55 6.62 9.96
N SER A 444 -3.38 6.64 9.37
CA SER A 444 -3.24 6.41 7.93
C SER A 444 -3.37 4.94 7.57
N GLY A 445 -2.74 4.10 8.36
CA GLY A 445 -2.52 2.71 8.00
C GLY A 445 -1.63 2.58 6.76
N VAL A 446 -1.62 1.36 6.24
CA VAL A 446 -0.98 1.01 4.98
C VAL A 446 -2.00 0.31 4.08
N GLY A 447 -1.71 0.22 2.79
CA GLY A 447 -2.47 -0.59 1.83
C GLY A 447 -1.82 -1.95 1.59
N SER A 448 -1.65 -2.31 0.31
CA SER A 448 -0.84 -3.43 -0.14
C SER A 448 0.60 -3.00 -0.46
N HIS A 449 0.82 -1.71 -0.70
CA HIS A 449 2.14 -1.13 -0.97
C HIS A 449 2.36 0.16 -0.20
N ILE A 450 3.62 0.45 0.08
CA ILE A 450 4.12 1.71 0.60
C ILE A 450 5.18 2.20 -0.38
N ASP A 451 5.04 3.43 -0.86
CA ASP A 451 6.03 4.03 -1.73
C ASP A 451 6.91 5.01 -0.95
N VAL A 452 8.16 5.11 -1.37
CA VAL A 452 9.15 5.99 -0.76
C VAL A 452 9.93 6.75 -1.82
N GLY A 453 10.24 8.01 -1.55
CA GLY A 453 11.02 8.86 -2.44
C GLY A 453 11.18 10.26 -1.90
N ASP A 454 12.14 11.02 -2.42
CA ASP A 454 12.33 12.44 -2.09
C ASP A 454 11.32 13.29 -2.89
N LEU A 455 10.13 13.49 -2.33
CA LEU A 455 9.00 14.16 -3.00
C LEU A 455 9.11 15.68 -3.04
N ASN A 456 9.87 16.25 -2.13
CA ASN A 456 10.03 17.70 -1.99
C ASN A 456 11.45 18.18 -2.36
N LYS A 457 12.34 17.25 -2.74
CA LYS A 457 13.74 17.47 -3.12
C LYS A 457 14.60 18.10 -2.03
N ASP A 458 14.37 17.72 -0.79
CA ASP A 458 15.16 18.16 0.34
C ASP A 458 16.30 17.20 0.72
N GLY A 459 16.40 16.07 0.01
CA GLY A 459 17.41 15.03 0.19
C GLY A 459 17.08 14.02 1.26
N THR A 460 15.85 14.02 1.79
CA THR A 460 15.32 13.01 2.70
C THR A 460 14.29 12.11 2.00
N ILE A 461 14.11 10.90 2.48
CA ILE A 461 13.13 9.98 1.91
C ILE A 461 11.78 10.19 2.59
N ASP A 462 10.78 10.55 1.82
CA ASP A 462 9.38 10.70 2.21
C ASP A 462 8.63 9.38 2.02
N ILE A 463 7.44 9.25 2.66
CA ILE A 463 6.62 8.03 2.62
C ILE A 463 5.24 8.37 2.05
N VAL A 464 4.73 7.51 1.18
CA VAL A 464 3.35 7.57 0.66
C VAL A 464 2.60 6.30 1.03
N THR A 465 1.39 6.45 1.57
CA THR A 465 0.47 5.34 1.82
C THR A 465 -0.90 5.62 1.22
N SER A 466 -1.56 4.58 0.71
CA SER A 466 -2.95 4.66 0.25
C SER A 466 -3.74 3.45 0.70
N GLY A 467 -4.95 3.68 1.19
CA GLY A 467 -5.80 2.61 1.72
C GLY A 467 -7.18 3.11 2.14
N PRO A 468 -7.89 2.37 2.99
CA PRO A 468 -9.23 2.73 3.46
C PRO A 468 -9.35 4.09 4.14
N SER A 469 -8.25 4.58 4.70
CA SER A 469 -8.20 5.90 5.35
C SER A 469 -7.93 7.06 4.38
N GLY A 470 -7.74 6.77 3.10
CA GLY A 470 -7.34 7.74 2.07
C GLY A 470 -5.85 7.65 1.71
N THR A 471 -5.35 8.69 1.06
CA THR A 471 -3.95 8.77 0.62
C THR A 471 -3.20 9.84 1.40
N PHE A 472 -2.03 9.48 1.92
CA PHE A 472 -1.19 10.34 2.74
C PHE A 472 0.22 10.44 2.18
N VAL A 473 0.80 11.62 2.33
CA VAL A 473 2.23 11.89 2.15
C VAL A 473 2.81 12.28 3.51
N PHE A 474 3.88 11.64 3.90
CA PHE A 474 4.62 11.93 5.11
C PHE A 474 6.00 12.46 4.72
N PHE A 475 6.17 13.78 4.80
CA PHE A 475 7.45 14.42 4.53
C PHE A 475 8.37 14.21 5.71
N ASN A 476 9.50 13.58 5.45
CA ASN A 476 10.53 13.34 6.45
C ASN A 476 11.25 14.65 6.80
N GLN A 477 11.35 14.95 8.08
CA GLN A 477 11.97 16.17 8.62
C GLN A 477 13.26 15.88 9.40
N VAL A 478 13.75 14.64 9.31
CA VAL A 478 15.00 14.24 9.96
C VAL A 478 16.16 14.99 9.32
N LYS A 479 16.89 15.76 10.13
CA LYS A 479 18.04 16.49 9.66
C LYS A 479 19.26 15.57 9.63
N ARG A 480 19.97 15.56 8.51
CA ARG A 480 21.26 14.86 8.36
C ARG A 480 22.14 15.14 9.58
N ARG A 481 22.49 14.11 10.33
CA ARG A 481 23.50 14.25 11.41
C ARG A 481 24.79 14.75 10.76
N LYS A 482 25.29 15.93 11.19
CA LYS A 482 26.62 16.36 10.77
C LYS A 482 27.59 15.30 11.24
N ALA A 483 28.34 14.71 10.30
CA ALA A 483 29.45 13.81 10.65
C ALA A 483 30.35 14.58 11.63
N SER A 484 30.46 14.06 12.85
CA SER A 484 31.31 14.62 13.93
C SER A 484 32.77 14.25 13.68
#